data_353dc5eeb6ce49476d948a852a2cc387
#
_entry.id   353dc5eeb6ce49476d948a852a2cc387
#
_cell.length_a   1.000
_cell.length_b   1.000
_cell.length_c   1.000
_cell.angle_alpha   90.00
_cell.angle_beta   90.00
_cell.angle_gamma   90.00
#
_symmetry.space_group_name_H-M   'P 1'
#
loop_
_entity.id
_entity.type
_entity.pdbx_description
1 polymer ?
#
loop_
_entity_poly.entity_id
_entity_poly.type
_entity_poly.pdbx_seq_one_letter_code
_entity_poly.pdbx_strand_id
1 'polypeptide(L)'
;MTDKSEEYVIKLDDKAVINKSLVGGKAWSISEMQRLDIPVPPAFVITTEACRHYLEFGSIPEGVDELISRSISWLEQETERTFSGGTSPLLISVRSGAEVSMPGMMDTILNLGMNQQVEEALAIEQGDATFAQDTHRRFLKLYSEIVLKQSIDWSDEDDPAVLRNCIEENGVTIPESGYDQLNGAVEAVFSSWN
;
A
#
# COMPACT_ATOMS: atom_id res chain seq x y z
N MET A 1 9.36 7.84 29.15
CA MET A 1 9.82 8.31 27.84
C MET A 1 8.96 7.57 26.84
N THR A 2 7.98 8.22 26.27
CA THR A 2 7.21 7.66 25.14
C THR A 2 8.21 7.37 24.03
N ASP A 3 8.19 6.15 23.53
CA ASP A 3 9.05 5.74 22.43
C ASP A 3 8.67 6.60 21.22
N LYS A 4 9.60 7.39 20.70
CA LYS A 4 9.37 8.26 19.53
C LYS A 4 8.95 7.46 18.27
N SER A 5 9.18 6.14 18.27
CA SER A 5 8.79 5.29 17.16
C SER A 5 7.27 5.16 17.04
N GLU A 6 6.49 5.22 18.13
CA GLU A 6 5.02 5.18 18.09
C GLU A 6 4.39 6.39 17.39
N GLU A 7 5.15 7.46 17.14
CA GLU A 7 4.68 8.63 16.39
C GLU A 7 4.76 8.42 14.86
N TYR A 8 5.48 7.40 14.37
CA TYR A 8 5.70 7.20 12.94
C TYR A 8 4.61 6.39 12.25
N VAL A 9 3.90 5.53 12.98
CA VAL A 9 2.80 4.71 12.42
C VAL A 9 1.62 4.73 13.38
N ILE A 10 0.44 5.10 12.88
CA ILE A 10 -0.78 5.24 13.67
C ILE A 10 -1.87 4.35 13.06
N LYS A 11 -2.46 3.47 13.86
CA LYS A 11 -3.66 2.71 13.48
C LYS A 11 -4.90 3.60 13.57
N LEU A 12 -5.77 3.51 12.57
CA LEU A 12 -7.07 4.15 12.59
C LEU A 12 -8.07 3.15 13.20
N ASP A 13 -8.25 3.20 14.52
CA ASP A 13 -9.00 2.21 15.31
C ASP A 13 -10.11 2.81 16.19
N ASP A 14 -10.73 3.89 15.77
CA ASP A 14 -11.83 4.61 16.44
C ASP A 14 -11.50 5.32 17.77
N LYS A 15 -10.36 5.05 18.38
CA LYS A 15 -10.10 5.42 19.79
C LYS A 15 -9.31 6.69 19.97
N ALA A 16 -8.61 7.18 18.97
CA ALA A 16 -7.74 8.33 19.08
C ALA A 16 -8.30 9.57 18.39
N VAL A 17 -8.29 10.70 19.08
CA VAL A 17 -8.41 12.01 18.41
C VAL A 17 -7.12 12.23 17.62
N ILE A 18 -7.19 12.03 16.32
CA ILE A 18 -6.03 12.05 15.46
C ILE A 18 -5.76 13.49 15.02
N ASN A 19 -4.50 13.94 15.18
CA ASN A 19 -4.09 15.24 14.69
C ASN A 19 -3.97 15.23 13.15
N LYS A 20 -4.81 16.03 12.48
CA LYS A 20 -4.87 16.14 11.03
C LYS A 20 -3.52 16.47 10.39
N SER A 21 -2.69 17.32 11.01
CA SER A 21 -1.38 17.66 10.47
C SER A 21 -0.39 16.50 10.51
N LEU A 22 -0.60 15.53 11.43
CA LEU A 22 0.25 14.36 11.58
C LEU A 22 -0.12 13.23 10.59
N VAL A 23 -1.42 13.07 10.30
CA VAL A 23 -1.90 11.95 9.47
C VAL A 23 -2.32 12.36 8.06
N GLY A 24 -2.45 13.65 7.80
CA GLY A 24 -2.96 14.16 6.53
C GLY A 24 -4.49 14.14 6.41
N GLY A 25 -5.02 14.84 5.41
CA GLY A 25 -6.45 15.03 5.26
C GLY A 25 -7.25 13.76 5.00
N LYS A 26 -6.73 12.82 4.21
CA LYS A 26 -7.42 11.57 3.86
C LYS A 26 -7.59 10.66 5.09
N ALA A 27 -6.52 10.43 5.84
CA ALA A 27 -6.57 9.59 7.02
C ALA A 27 -7.40 10.22 8.13
N TRP A 28 -7.31 11.53 8.30
CA TRP A 28 -8.19 12.27 9.21
C TRP A 28 -9.66 12.10 8.84
N SER A 29 -10.01 12.18 7.55
CA SER A 29 -11.39 11.96 7.09
C SER A 29 -11.88 10.53 7.37
N ILE A 30 -11.04 9.51 7.22
CA ILE A 30 -11.36 8.12 7.57
C ILE A 30 -11.67 8.03 9.06
N SER A 31 -10.81 8.59 9.92
CA SER A 31 -11.03 8.60 11.37
C SER A 31 -12.33 9.32 11.75
N GLU A 32 -12.66 10.45 11.11
CA GLU A 32 -13.93 11.14 11.37
C GLU A 32 -15.15 10.30 10.90
N MET A 33 -15.05 9.58 9.79
CA MET A 33 -16.11 8.66 9.36
C MET A 33 -16.33 7.53 10.37
N GLN A 34 -15.25 6.94 10.91
CA GLN A 34 -15.32 5.92 11.95
C GLN A 34 -16.03 6.47 13.22
N ARG A 35 -15.70 7.69 13.64
CA ARG A 35 -16.36 8.34 14.79
C ARG A 35 -17.84 8.60 14.59
N LEU A 36 -18.31 8.62 13.34
CA LEU A 36 -19.72 8.74 12.95
C LEU A 36 -20.37 7.36 12.71
N ASP A 37 -19.74 6.28 13.13
CA ASP A 37 -20.17 4.90 12.92
C ASP A 37 -20.40 4.55 11.42
N ILE A 38 -19.71 5.26 10.51
CA ILE A 38 -19.73 4.94 9.09
C ILE A 38 -18.74 3.80 8.85
N PRO A 39 -19.18 2.68 8.27
CA PRO A 39 -18.27 1.55 8.01
C PRO A 39 -17.19 1.93 6.99
N VAL A 40 -15.94 1.85 7.42
CA VAL A 40 -14.76 2.05 6.59
C VAL A 40 -13.81 0.87 6.79
N PRO A 41 -13.04 0.48 5.77
CA PRO A 41 -12.01 -0.54 5.94
C PRO A 41 -11.00 -0.15 7.02
N PRO A 42 -10.46 -1.13 7.79
CA PRO A 42 -9.39 -0.86 8.72
C PRO A 42 -8.16 -0.31 7.97
N ALA A 43 -7.47 0.63 8.57
CA ALA A 43 -6.33 1.30 7.96
C ALA A 43 -5.32 1.76 9.02
N PHE A 44 -4.08 1.96 8.60
CA PHE A 44 -3.07 2.64 9.38
C PHE A 44 -2.38 3.73 8.53
N VAL A 45 -1.70 4.63 9.17
CA VAL A 45 -1.02 5.77 8.54
C VAL A 45 0.44 5.76 8.91
N ILE A 46 1.31 5.89 7.93
CA ILE A 46 2.69 6.31 8.13
C ILE A 46 2.67 7.85 8.14
N THR A 47 3.09 8.44 9.24
CA THR A 47 2.82 9.85 9.54
C THR A 47 3.69 10.82 8.74
N THR A 48 3.30 12.08 8.76
CA THR A 48 4.09 13.18 8.18
C THR A 48 5.47 13.32 8.84
N GLU A 49 5.63 12.90 10.09
CA GLU A 49 6.93 12.89 10.79
C GLU A 49 7.89 11.87 10.16
N ALA A 50 7.40 10.67 9.83
CA ALA A 50 8.20 9.67 9.11
C ALA A 50 8.60 10.17 7.71
N CYS A 51 7.67 10.82 7.00
CA CYS A 51 7.96 11.43 5.70
C CYS A 51 9.01 12.56 5.83
N ARG A 52 8.88 13.43 6.83
CA ARG A 52 9.85 14.52 7.07
C ARG A 52 11.25 13.97 7.36
N HIS A 53 11.34 12.93 8.17
CA HIS A 53 12.61 12.25 8.41
C HIS A 53 13.23 11.72 7.11
N TYR A 54 12.41 11.06 6.28
CA TYR A 54 12.88 10.56 4.98
C TYR A 54 13.41 11.69 4.08
N LEU A 55 12.69 12.81 4.00
CA LEU A 55 13.11 13.97 3.19
C LEU A 55 14.41 14.63 3.72
N GLU A 56 14.64 14.58 5.04
CA GLU A 56 15.84 15.17 5.66
C GLU A 56 17.06 14.25 5.58
N PHE A 57 16.88 12.93 5.78
CA PHE A 57 17.99 11.97 5.92
C PHE A 57 18.12 11.00 4.74
N GLY A 58 17.16 10.96 3.80
CA GLY A 58 17.14 10.06 2.65
C GLY A 58 16.88 8.60 2.99
N SER A 59 16.38 8.32 4.19
CA SER A 59 16.08 6.95 4.66
C SER A 59 14.84 6.92 5.56
N ILE A 60 14.12 5.81 5.53
CA ILE A 60 13.01 5.55 6.45
C ILE A 60 13.55 5.53 7.89
N PRO A 61 12.85 6.13 8.89
CA PRO A 61 13.28 6.10 10.28
C PRO A 61 13.44 4.68 10.81
N GLU A 62 14.44 4.46 11.66
CA GLU A 62 14.68 3.16 12.31
C GLU A 62 13.44 2.70 13.08
N GLY A 63 13.09 1.42 12.94
CA GLY A 63 11.95 0.79 13.61
C GLY A 63 10.60 0.98 12.89
N VAL A 64 10.50 1.79 11.84
CA VAL A 64 9.26 1.95 11.06
C VAL A 64 8.87 0.66 10.37
N ASP A 65 9.81 -0.13 9.86
CA ASP A 65 9.53 -1.43 9.22
C ASP A 65 8.85 -2.41 10.19
N GLU A 66 9.29 -2.43 11.46
CA GLU A 66 8.65 -3.25 12.49
C GLU A 66 7.22 -2.76 12.81
N LEU A 67 7.01 -1.44 12.85
CA LEU A 67 5.70 -0.86 13.09
C LEU A 67 4.75 -1.14 11.93
N ILE A 68 5.22 -1.08 10.69
CA ILE A 68 4.47 -1.48 9.50
C ILE A 68 4.11 -2.96 9.61
N SER A 69 5.05 -3.84 9.91
CA SER A 69 4.80 -5.29 10.06
C SER A 69 3.75 -5.60 11.13
N ARG A 70 3.81 -4.93 12.29
CA ARG A 70 2.80 -5.04 13.35
C ARG A 70 1.43 -4.51 12.91
N SER A 71 1.42 -3.45 12.08
CA SER A 71 0.17 -2.88 11.56
C SER A 71 -0.46 -3.76 10.49
N ILE A 72 0.34 -4.42 9.66
CA ILE A 72 -0.12 -5.46 8.72
C ILE A 72 -0.73 -6.63 9.50
N SER A 73 -0.05 -7.16 10.52
CA SER A 73 -0.58 -8.24 11.35
C SER A 73 -1.89 -7.86 12.04
N TRP A 74 -2.05 -6.60 12.43
CA TRP A 74 -3.32 -6.09 12.93
C TRP A 74 -4.39 -6.05 11.83
N LEU A 75 -4.08 -5.59 10.60
CA LEU A 75 -5.02 -5.63 9.48
C LEU A 75 -5.46 -7.06 9.15
N GLU A 76 -4.55 -8.02 9.20
CA GLU A 76 -4.87 -9.45 8.99
C GLU A 76 -5.88 -9.95 10.03
N GLN A 77 -5.70 -9.58 11.30
CA GLN A 77 -6.62 -9.93 12.39
C GLN A 77 -7.99 -9.27 12.23
N GLU A 78 -8.04 -7.97 11.91
CA GLU A 78 -9.30 -7.23 11.74
C GLU A 78 -10.09 -7.69 10.51
N THR A 79 -9.40 -8.17 9.47
CA THR A 79 -10.04 -8.59 8.21
C THR A 79 -10.22 -10.10 8.09
N GLU A 80 -9.60 -10.89 8.97
CA GLU A 80 -9.51 -12.35 8.86
C GLU A 80 -8.91 -12.83 7.53
N ARG A 81 -7.98 -12.05 6.98
CA ARG A 81 -7.31 -12.28 5.69
C ARG A 81 -5.79 -12.29 5.85
N THR A 82 -5.08 -12.87 4.89
CA THR A 82 -3.61 -13.02 4.94
C THR A 82 -2.95 -12.15 3.86
N PHE A 83 -2.00 -11.32 4.27
CA PHE A 83 -1.26 -10.47 3.35
C PHE A 83 -0.20 -11.26 2.58
N SER A 84 -0.21 -11.12 1.25
CA SER A 84 0.76 -11.78 0.34
C SER A 84 0.71 -13.31 0.32
N GLY A 85 -0.41 -13.91 0.71
CA GLY A 85 -0.57 -15.36 0.69
C GLY A 85 -1.91 -15.84 1.24
N GLY A 86 -1.98 -17.12 1.64
CA GLY A 86 -3.16 -17.73 2.23
C GLY A 86 -4.27 -18.04 1.22
N THR A 87 -5.38 -18.58 1.73
CA THR A 87 -6.57 -18.95 0.94
C THR A 87 -7.60 -17.82 0.87
N SER A 88 -7.49 -16.83 1.75
CA SER A 88 -8.29 -15.60 1.76
C SER A 88 -7.31 -14.41 1.76
N PRO A 89 -6.87 -13.95 0.58
CA PRO A 89 -5.79 -12.97 0.49
C PRO A 89 -6.25 -11.57 0.88
N LEU A 90 -5.40 -10.87 1.65
CA LEU A 90 -5.52 -9.45 1.93
C LEU A 90 -4.75 -8.66 0.87
N LEU A 91 -5.44 -7.80 0.15
CA LEU A 91 -4.84 -6.83 -0.76
C LEU A 91 -4.90 -5.43 -0.15
N ILE A 92 -3.78 -4.72 -0.18
CA ILE A 92 -3.64 -3.40 0.44
C ILE A 92 -3.45 -2.33 -0.63
N SER A 93 -3.96 -1.13 -0.35
CA SER A 93 -3.70 0.05 -1.18
C SER A 93 -2.89 1.07 -0.39
N VAL A 94 -1.82 1.57 -0.98
CA VAL A 94 -1.05 2.70 -0.45
C VAL A 94 -1.48 3.98 -1.15
N ARG A 95 -1.74 5.01 -0.36
CA ARG A 95 -2.16 6.31 -0.86
C ARG A 95 -1.34 7.40 -0.20
N SER A 96 -0.84 8.33 -0.99
CA SER A 96 -0.21 9.52 -0.43
C SER A 96 -1.26 10.41 0.27
N GLY A 97 -0.86 10.99 1.41
CA GLY A 97 -1.70 11.86 2.21
C GLY A 97 -1.17 13.30 2.19
N ALA A 98 -1.66 14.17 1.29
CA ALA A 98 -1.36 15.59 1.35
C ALA A 98 -2.32 16.31 2.29
N GLU A 99 -1.85 17.41 2.90
CA GLU A 99 -2.68 18.30 3.70
C GLU A 99 -3.77 18.97 2.84
N VAL A 100 -3.46 19.21 1.57
CA VAL A 100 -4.38 19.72 0.55
C VAL A 100 -4.53 18.68 -0.54
N SER A 101 -5.72 18.12 -0.67
CA SER A 101 -6.05 17.16 -1.71
C SER A 101 -6.16 17.85 -3.06
N MET A 102 -5.19 17.63 -3.95
CA MET A 102 -5.27 18.07 -5.35
C MET A 102 -5.65 16.89 -6.23
N PRO A 103 -6.70 16.98 -7.06
CA PRO A 103 -7.02 15.94 -8.03
C PRO A 103 -5.86 15.71 -9.00
N GLY A 104 -5.41 14.45 -9.15
CA GLY A 104 -4.37 14.06 -10.11
C GLY A 104 -2.92 14.15 -9.64
N MET A 105 -2.63 14.62 -8.41
CA MET A 105 -1.27 14.68 -7.87
C MET A 105 -0.93 13.59 -6.85
N MET A 106 -1.81 12.60 -6.68
CA MET A 106 -1.66 11.64 -5.59
C MET A 106 -1.73 10.24 -6.14
N ASP A 107 -0.57 9.64 -6.27
CA ASP A 107 -0.45 8.26 -6.71
C ASP A 107 -1.12 7.32 -5.68
N THR A 108 -1.94 6.43 -6.20
CA THR A 108 -2.51 5.32 -5.44
C THR A 108 -1.98 4.04 -6.03
N ILE A 109 -1.27 3.26 -5.22
CA ILE A 109 -0.79 1.94 -5.61
C ILE A 109 -1.81 0.95 -5.05
N LEU A 110 -2.46 0.22 -5.95
CA LEU A 110 -3.51 -0.74 -5.61
C LEU A 110 -2.95 -2.16 -5.55
N ASN A 111 -3.63 -2.99 -4.79
CA ASN A 111 -3.47 -4.46 -4.79
C ASN A 111 -2.06 -4.93 -4.37
N LEU A 112 -1.38 -4.21 -3.49
CA LEU A 112 -0.14 -4.69 -2.88
C LEU A 112 -0.39 -6.01 -2.13
N GLY A 113 0.58 -6.89 -2.16
CA GLY A 113 0.45 -8.27 -1.71
C GLY A 113 0.14 -9.24 -2.85
N MET A 114 -0.10 -8.74 -4.07
CA MET A 114 -0.40 -9.56 -5.24
C MET A 114 0.85 -10.28 -5.75
N ASN A 115 0.70 -11.57 -5.99
CA ASN A 115 1.63 -12.45 -6.67
C ASN A 115 0.85 -13.61 -7.30
N GLN A 116 1.52 -14.57 -7.94
CA GLN A 116 0.82 -15.66 -8.61
C GLN A 116 -0.01 -16.53 -7.64
N GLN A 117 0.52 -16.85 -6.45
CA GLN A 117 -0.21 -17.63 -5.44
C GLN A 117 -1.48 -16.90 -4.97
N VAL A 118 -1.39 -15.59 -4.79
CA VAL A 118 -2.52 -14.73 -4.39
C VAL A 118 -3.55 -14.63 -5.50
N GLU A 119 -3.12 -14.54 -6.77
CA GLU A 119 -4.03 -14.59 -7.93
C GLU A 119 -4.84 -15.88 -7.95
N GLU A 120 -4.17 -17.03 -7.81
CA GLU A 120 -4.83 -18.34 -7.76
C GLU A 120 -5.84 -18.45 -6.60
N ALA A 121 -5.45 -18.00 -5.41
CA ALA A 121 -6.31 -17.99 -4.24
C ALA A 121 -7.53 -17.06 -4.44
N LEU A 122 -7.32 -15.88 -5.02
CA LEU A 122 -8.38 -14.93 -5.31
C LEU A 122 -9.35 -15.45 -6.36
N ALA A 123 -8.84 -16.13 -7.40
CA ALA A 123 -9.67 -16.79 -8.41
C ALA A 123 -10.58 -17.86 -7.81
N ILE A 124 -10.06 -18.65 -6.86
CA ILE A 124 -10.85 -19.67 -6.15
C ILE A 124 -11.88 -19.01 -5.24
N GLU A 125 -11.49 -18.02 -4.44
CA GLU A 125 -12.36 -17.33 -3.48
C GLU A 125 -13.55 -16.65 -4.20
N GLN A 126 -13.27 -15.97 -5.31
CA GLN A 126 -14.29 -15.24 -6.08
C GLN A 126 -15.05 -16.11 -7.09
N GLY A 127 -14.52 -17.30 -7.42
CA GLY A 127 -15.05 -18.14 -8.49
C GLY A 127 -14.87 -17.52 -9.89
N ASP A 128 -13.92 -16.58 -10.03
CA ASP A 128 -13.70 -15.79 -11.25
C ASP A 128 -12.19 -15.57 -11.50
N ALA A 129 -11.64 -16.36 -12.39
CA ALA A 129 -10.23 -16.27 -12.78
C ALA A 129 -9.94 -14.95 -13.54
N THR A 130 -10.88 -14.47 -14.34
CA THR A 130 -10.71 -13.23 -15.12
C THR A 130 -10.57 -12.01 -14.18
N PHE A 131 -11.39 -11.99 -13.14
CA PHE A 131 -11.28 -10.95 -12.10
C PHE A 131 -9.92 -10.97 -11.39
N ALA A 132 -9.42 -12.16 -11.04
CA ALA A 132 -8.14 -12.31 -10.38
C ALA A 132 -6.98 -11.86 -11.28
N GLN A 133 -6.98 -12.26 -12.55
CA GLN A 133 -5.99 -11.84 -13.54
C GLN A 133 -6.03 -10.32 -13.79
N ASP A 134 -7.22 -9.72 -13.95
CA ASP A 134 -7.34 -8.26 -14.12
C ASP A 134 -6.83 -7.50 -12.89
N THR A 135 -7.07 -8.04 -11.69
CA THR A 135 -6.56 -7.48 -10.42
C THR A 135 -5.03 -7.53 -10.37
N HIS A 136 -4.41 -8.64 -10.77
CA HIS A 136 -2.96 -8.80 -10.84
C HIS A 136 -2.36 -7.88 -11.91
N ARG A 137 -2.94 -7.85 -13.09
CA ARG A 137 -2.53 -6.97 -14.19
C ARG A 137 -2.52 -5.49 -13.76
N ARG A 138 -3.55 -5.04 -13.07
CA ARG A 138 -3.63 -3.66 -12.55
C ARG A 138 -2.55 -3.37 -11.53
N PHE A 139 -2.24 -4.33 -10.65
CA PHE A 139 -1.13 -4.20 -9.71
C PHE A 139 0.20 -4.05 -10.45
N LEU A 140 0.52 -4.93 -11.40
CA LEU A 140 1.76 -4.89 -12.18
C LEU A 140 1.95 -3.54 -12.87
N LYS A 141 0.89 -3.03 -13.54
CA LYS A 141 0.92 -1.73 -14.22
C LYS A 141 1.19 -0.59 -13.25
N LEU A 142 0.39 -0.46 -12.20
CA LEU A 142 0.52 0.64 -11.24
C LEU A 142 1.86 0.60 -10.51
N TYR A 143 2.32 -0.59 -10.12
CA TYR A 143 3.60 -0.74 -9.45
C TYR A 143 4.77 -0.34 -10.37
N SER A 144 4.75 -0.78 -11.61
CA SER A 144 5.77 -0.42 -12.61
C SER A 144 5.82 1.08 -12.87
N GLU A 145 4.67 1.71 -13.08
CA GLU A 145 4.59 3.13 -13.38
C GLU A 145 4.97 4.01 -12.19
N ILE A 146 4.45 3.70 -11.00
CA ILE A 146 4.58 4.58 -9.83
C ILE A 146 5.84 4.27 -9.04
N VAL A 147 6.14 3.00 -8.76
CA VAL A 147 7.27 2.60 -7.91
C VAL A 147 8.55 2.46 -8.72
N LEU A 148 8.50 1.73 -9.85
CA LEU A 148 9.68 1.47 -10.66
C LEU A 148 9.97 2.57 -11.68
N LYS A 149 9.06 3.55 -11.83
CA LYS A 149 9.16 4.66 -12.79
C LYS A 149 9.38 4.19 -14.23
N GLN A 150 8.77 3.05 -14.58
CA GLN A 150 8.83 2.47 -15.92
C GLN A 150 7.56 2.82 -16.71
N SER A 151 7.75 3.35 -17.92
CA SER A 151 6.64 3.53 -18.87
C SER A 151 6.73 2.40 -19.90
N ILE A 152 5.96 1.34 -19.67
CA ILE A 152 5.89 0.18 -20.56
C ILE A 152 4.62 0.31 -21.39
N ASP A 153 4.70 0.00 -22.70
CA ASP A 153 3.51 -0.07 -23.55
C ASP A 153 2.76 -1.38 -23.28
N TRP A 154 1.61 -1.25 -22.63
CA TRP A 154 0.77 -2.35 -22.22
C TRP A 154 -0.41 -2.62 -23.19
N SER A 155 -0.42 -2.01 -24.34
CA SER A 155 -1.63 -1.82 -25.14
C SER A 155 -2.42 -3.08 -25.47
N ASP A 156 -1.77 -4.25 -25.57
CA ASP A 156 -2.40 -5.48 -26.05
C ASP A 156 -2.16 -6.70 -25.15
N GLU A 157 -1.54 -6.53 -23.94
CA GLU A 157 -1.21 -7.68 -23.09
C GLU A 157 -2.07 -7.74 -21.84
N ASP A 158 -2.81 -8.81 -21.70
CA ASP A 158 -3.70 -9.07 -20.57
C ASP A 158 -3.20 -10.16 -19.61
N ASP A 159 -2.24 -10.99 -20.02
CA ASP A 159 -1.69 -12.06 -19.20
C ASP A 159 -0.66 -11.51 -18.20
N PRO A 160 -0.89 -11.60 -16.87
CA PRO A 160 0.04 -11.13 -15.86
C PRO A 160 1.43 -11.74 -15.95
N ALA A 161 1.57 -13.01 -16.34
CA ALA A 161 2.85 -13.68 -16.48
C ALA A 161 3.68 -13.08 -17.63
N VAL A 162 3.05 -12.75 -18.74
CA VAL A 162 3.71 -12.08 -19.88
C VAL A 162 4.09 -10.65 -19.49
N LEU A 163 3.21 -9.93 -18.81
CA LEU A 163 3.50 -8.58 -18.31
C LEU A 163 4.69 -8.57 -17.37
N ARG A 164 4.79 -9.52 -16.44
CA ARG A 164 5.92 -9.66 -15.54
C ARG A 164 7.24 -9.90 -16.30
N ASN A 165 7.23 -10.79 -17.29
CA ASN A 165 8.40 -11.02 -18.13
C ASN A 165 8.81 -9.75 -18.89
N CYS A 166 7.88 -9.00 -19.45
CA CYS A 166 8.16 -7.72 -20.11
C CYS A 166 8.81 -6.70 -19.15
N ILE A 167 8.39 -6.65 -17.88
CA ILE A 167 9.01 -5.80 -16.85
C ILE A 167 10.46 -6.23 -16.62
N GLU A 168 10.71 -7.53 -16.45
CA GLU A 168 12.02 -8.09 -16.19
C GLU A 168 12.98 -7.89 -17.38
N GLU A 169 12.49 -8.02 -18.63
CA GLU A 169 13.27 -7.72 -19.83
C GLU A 169 13.70 -6.24 -19.92
N ASN A 170 12.98 -5.34 -19.29
CA ASN A 170 13.36 -3.93 -19.14
C ASN A 170 14.36 -3.69 -17.97
N GLY A 171 14.87 -4.76 -17.34
CA GLY A 171 15.91 -4.69 -16.33
C GLY A 171 15.43 -4.33 -14.93
N VAL A 172 14.13 -4.43 -14.66
CA VAL A 172 13.52 -4.21 -13.34
C VAL A 172 12.74 -5.44 -12.91
N THR A 173 12.57 -5.61 -11.59
CA THR A 173 11.86 -6.75 -11.02
C THR A 173 10.85 -6.26 -10.01
N ILE A 174 9.62 -6.75 -10.09
CA ILE A 174 8.59 -6.56 -9.07
C ILE A 174 8.78 -7.64 -8.00
N PRO A 175 8.94 -7.27 -6.72
CA PRO A 175 9.08 -8.24 -5.65
C PRO A 175 7.88 -9.18 -5.54
N GLU A 176 8.15 -10.47 -5.25
CA GLU A 176 7.09 -11.44 -4.93
C GLU A 176 6.54 -11.24 -3.50
N SER A 177 7.39 -10.78 -2.59
CA SER A 177 7.00 -10.47 -1.22
C SER A 177 6.16 -9.21 -1.15
N GLY A 178 4.96 -9.31 -0.58
CA GLY A 178 4.10 -8.14 -0.36
C GLY A 178 4.74 -7.11 0.58
N TYR A 179 5.59 -7.52 1.51
CA TYR A 179 6.32 -6.59 2.37
C TYR A 179 7.35 -5.76 1.59
N ASP A 180 8.08 -6.37 0.65
CA ASP A 180 9.02 -5.64 -0.20
C ASP A 180 8.27 -4.72 -1.18
N GLN A 181 7.11 -5.17 -1.70
CA GLN A 181 6.22 -4.33 -2.49
C GLN A 181 5.75 -3.11 -1.70
N LEU A 182 5.36 -3.31 -0.43
CA LEU A 182 4.89 -2.25 0.45
C LEU A 182 6.00 -1.24 0.77
N ASN A 183 7.20 -1.71 1.09
CA ASN A 183 8.35 -0.85 1.36
C ASN A 183 8.70 -0.01 0.13
N GLY A 184 8.77 -0.61 -1.05
CA GLY A 184 8.97 0.12 -2.31
C GLY A 184 7.89 1.17 -2.57
N ALA A 185 6.62 0.85 -2.27
CA ALA A 185 5.51 1.78 -2.41
C ALA A 185 5.61 2.97 -1.43
N VAL A 186 6.02 2.73 -0.18
CA VAL A 186 6.23 3.78 0.84
C VAL A 186 7.35 4.73 0.42
N GLU A 187 8.48 4.19 -0.02
CA GLU A 187 9.61 4.99 -0.51
C GLU A 187 9.24 5.81 -1.75
N ALA A 188 8.49 5.23 -2.69
CA ALA A 188 8.02 5.94 -3.88
C ALA A 188 7.12 7.12 -3.52
N VAL A 189 6.19 6.92 -2.56
CA VAL A 189 5.33 7.98 -2.04
C VAL A 189 6.15 9.06 -1.36
N PHE A 190 7.10 8.74 -0.47
CA PHE A 190 7.92 9.73 0.22
C PHE A 190 8.80 10.52 -0.77
N SER A 191 9.39 9.84 -1.76
CA SER A 191 10.21 10.47 -2.80
C SER A 191 9.43 11.43 -3.69
N SER A 192 8.11 11.26 -3.82
CA SER A 192 7.26 12.15 -4.64
C SER A 192 7.02 13.53 -4.02
N TRP A 193 7.46 13.74 -2.78
CA TRP A 193 7.34 15.01 -2.04
C TRP A 193 8.59 15.91 -2.13
N ASN A 194 9.63 15.48 -2.85
CA ASN A 194 10.85 16.28 -3.11
C ASN A 194 10.68 17.32 -4.21
#